data_25e9c21e0e4b8d522337db6f5924fc2e
#
_entry.id   25e9c21e0e4b8d522337db6f5924fc2e
#
_cell.length_a   1.000
_cell.length_b   1.000
_cell.length_c   1.000
_cell.angle_alpha   90.00
_cell.angle_beta   90.00
_cell.angle_gamma   90.00
#
_symmetry.space_group_name_H-M   'P 1'
#
loop_
_entity.id
_entity.type
_entity.pdbx_description
1 polymer ?
#
loop_
_entity_poly.entity_id
_entity_poly.type
_entity_poly.pdbx_seq_one_letter_code
_entity_poly.pdbx_strand_id
1 'polypeptide(L)'
;MDPGRMATLSSWVVPPSEAAAKERIAKWSANDKEDLGFAIETLGDPPVLVGNIGLWDARPKDRCATIGIALGREYIGRGYGTDAMRVIVGYGFREMGLHRIQLGVAPFNPAGIRAYEKAGLVEEGRLRESVLHDGRWYDEVLMSVLDHEWAARRSLPADTP
;
A
#
# COMPACT_ATOMS: atom_id res chain seq x y z
N MET A 1 14.59 -4.19 -9.79
CA MET A 1 13.62 -4.79 -8.83
C MET A 1 13.87 -6.29 -8.82
N ASP A 2 14.08 -6.89 -7.65
CA ASP A 2 14.39 -8.32 -7.52
C ASP A 2 13.13 -9.15 -7.86
N PRO A 3 13.12 -9.94 -8.96
CA PRO A 3 11.97 -10.73 -9.37
C PRO A 3 11.53 -11.75 -8.29
N GLY A 4 12.49 -12.30 -7.54
CA GLY A 4 12.22 -13.27 -6.49
C GLY A 4 11.40 -12.69 -5.33
N ARG A 5 11.58 -11.41 -5.02
CA ARG A 5 10.85 -10.75 -3.94
C ARG A 5 9.46 -10.29 -4.35
N MET A 6 9.28 -9.85 -5.59
CA MET A 6 7.94 -9.56 -6.10
C MET A 6 7.07 -10.81 -6.13
N ALA A 7 7.63 -11.96 -6.50
CA ALA A 7 6.93 -13.23 -6.42
C ALA A 7 6.57 -13.62 -4.98
N THR A 8 7.40 -13.24 -3.99
CA THR A 8 7.17 -13.54 -2.57
C THR A 8 6.05 -12.70 -1.94
N LEU A 9 5.82 -11.48 -2.44
CA LEU A 9 4.85 -10.53 -1.88
C LEU A 9 3.62 -10.33 -2.77
N SER A 10 3.59 -10.93 -3.95
CA SER A 10 2.48 -10.82 -4.90
C SER A 10 1.77 -12.15 -5.08
N SER A 11 0.52 -12.09 -5.48
CA SER A 11 -0.30 -13.26 -5.85
C SER A 11 0.08 -13.87 -7.21
N TRP A 12 1.20 -13.49 -7.81
CA TRP A 12 1.58 -13.99 -9.13
C TRP A 12 2.26 -15.35 -9.06
N VAL A 13 1.75 -16.29 -9.80
CA VAL A 13 2.36 -17.62 -9.98
C VAL A 13 3.64 -17.52 -10.79
N VAL A 14 3.67 -16.64 -11.80
CA VAL A 14 4.84 -16.36 -12.63
C VAL A 14 5.14 -14.87 -12.59
N PRO A 15 6.38 -14.46 -12.27
CA PRO A 15 6.76 -13.07 -12.35
C PRO A 15 6.50 -12.52 -13.76
N PRO A 16 5.91 -11.34 -13.92
CA PRO A 16 5.68 -10.76 -15.23
C PRO A 16 7.02 -10.43 -15.90
N SER A 17 7.05 -10.50 -17.24
CA SER A 17 8.17 -9.96 -18.00
C SER A 17 8.35 -8.46 -17.70
N GLU A 18 9.55 -7.94 -17.97
CA GLU A 18 9.81 -6.50 -17.78
C GLU A 18 8.85 -5.62 -18.58
N ALA A 19 8.50 -6.01 -19.81
CA ALA A 19 7.53 -5.30 -20.65
C ALA A 19 6.13 -5.30 -20.01
N ALA A 20 5.65 -6.46 -19.55
CA ALA A 20 4.35 -6.58 -18.89
C ALA A 20 4.31 -5.82 -17.55
N ALA A 21 5.42 -5.78 -16.82
CA ALA A 21 5.54 -4.99 -15.59
C ALA A 21 5.45 -3.49 -15.88
N LYS A 22 6.13 -3.00 -16.92
CA LYS A 22 6.06 -1.60 -17.36
C LYS A 22 4.66 -1.20 -17.81
N GLU A 23 4.00 -2.04 -18.61
CA GLU A 23 2.62 -1.80 -19.06
C GLU A 23 1.65 -1.71 -17.87
N ARG A 24 1.76 -2.62 -16.89
CA ARG A 24 0.93 -2.58 -15.68
C ARG A 24 1.17 -1.32 -14.87
N ILE A 25 2.42 -0.90 -14.68
CA ILE A 25 2.75 0.33 -13.97
C ILE A 25 2.16 1.53 -14.72
N ALA A 26 2.31 1.59 -16.05
CA ALA A 26 1.75 2.64 -16.87
C ALA A 26 0.22 2.71 -16.76
N LYS A 27 -0.47 1.56 -16.81
CA LYS A 27 -1.92 1.49 -16.63
C LYS A 27 -2.33 1.92 -15.22
N TRP A 28 -1.64 1.44 -14.21
CA TRP A 28 -1.93 1.73 -12.81
C TRP A 28 -1.68 3.21 -12.44
N SER A 29 -0.68 3.85 -13.08
CA SER A 29 -0.36 5.27 -12.91
C SER A 29 -1.04 6.19 -13.92
N ALA A 30 -2.03 5.70 -14.67
CA ALA A 30 -2.80 6.52 -15.62
C ALA A 30 -3.68 7.56 -14.92
N ASN A 31 -3.93 7.38 -13.61
CA ASN A 31 -4.64 8.33 -12.76
C ASN A 31 -6.02 8.69 -13.33
N ASP A 32 -6.82 7.66 -13.53
CA ASP A 32 -8.22 7.81 -13.88
C ASP A 32 -9.12 7.94 -12.63
N LYS A 33 -10.45 7.81 -12.81
CA LYS A 33 -11.38 7.97 -11.70
C LYS A 33 -11.37 6.85 -10.65
N GLU A 34 -10.82 5.69 -11.01
CA GLU A 34 -10.86 4.47 -10.20
C GLU A 34 -9.49 4.07 -9.67
N ASP A 35 -8.44 4.41 -10.41
CA ASP A 35 -7.07 4.04 -10.08
C ASP A 35 -6.15 5.26 -10.03
N LEU A 36 -5.40 5.38 -8.93
CA LEU A 36 -4.37 6.39 -8.74
C LEU A 36 -3.04 5.75 -8.39
N GLY A 37 -2.00 6.11 -9.12
CA GLY A 37 -0.64 5.64 -8.87
C GLY A 37 0.36 6.79 -8.83
N PHE A 38 1.29 6.74 -7.87
CA PHE A 38 2.32 7.74 -7.67
C PHE A 38 3.69 7.07 -7.52
N ALA A 39 4.72 7.72 -8.06
CA ALA A 39 6.10 7.43 -7.74
C ALA A 39 6.41 7.91 -6.32
N ILE A 40 7.26 7.15 -5.62
CA ILE A 40 7.84 7.57 -4.35
C ILE A 40 9.30 7.92 -4.64
N GLU A 41 9.67 9.17 -4.38
CA GLU A 41 11.02 9.67 -4.61
C GLU A 41 11.60 10.27 -3.33
N THR A 42 12.93 10.29 -3.24
CA THR A 42 13.62 11.01 -2.16
C THR A 42 13.52 12.51 -2.36
N LEU A 43 13.65 13.29 -1.28
CA LEU A 43 13.72 14.75 -1.33
C LEU A 43 15.11 15.28 -1.74
N GLY A 44 16.03 14.39 -2.13
CA GLY A 44 17.38 14.77 -2.58
C GLY A 44 17.41 15.46 -3.94
N ASP A 45 18.53 16.06 -4.29
CA ASP A 45 18.81 16.61 -5.61
C ASP A 45 20.06 15.92 -6.20
N PRO A 46 19.93 15.11 -7.25
CA PRO A 46 18.67 14.71 -7.91
C PRO A 46 17.81 13.77 -7.05
N PRO A 47 16.48 13.77 -7.25
CA PRO A 47 15.59 12.83 -6.57
C PRO A 47 15.85 11.39 -7.03
N VAL A 48 15.70 10.43 -6.12
CA VAL A 48 15.88 9.01 -6.40
C VAL A 48 14.54 8.31 -6.28
N LEU A 49 14.13 7.59 -7.33
CA LEU A 49 12.95 6.74 -7.32
C LEU A 49 13.17 5.56 -6.36
N VAL A 50 12.38 5.48 -5.30
CA VAL A 50 12.48 4.43 -4.27
C VAL A 50 11.34 3.42 -4.31
N GLY A 51 10.24 3.72 -5.01
CA GLY A 51 9.10 2.84 -5.12
C GLY A 51 7.89 3.48 -5.77
N ASN A 52 6.76 2.83 -5.59
CA ASN A 52 5.46 3.32 -6.04
C ASN A 52 4.37 2.97 -5.03
N ILE A 53 3.30 3.76 -5.02
CA ILE A 53 2.14 3.62 -4.16
C ILE A 53 0.89 4.03 -4.92
N GLY A 54 -0.27 3.46 -4.57
CA GLY A 54 -1.52 3.87 -5.21
C GLY A 54 -2.75 3.41 -4.47
N LEU A 55 -3.87 3.93 -4.95
CA LEU A 55 -5.22 3.54 -4.61
C LEU A 55 -5.87 3.00 -5.86
N TRP A 56 -6.56 1.88 -5.76
CA TRP A 56 -7.29 1.26 -6.87
C TRP A 56 -8.60 0.65 -6.41
N ASP A 57 -9.41 0.23 -7.39
CA ASP A 57 -10.75 -0.29 -7.14
C ASP A 57 -11.59 0.68 -6.30
N ALA A 58 -11.48 1.98 -6.64
CA ALA A 58 -12.26 3.00 -5.97
C ALA A 58 -13.74 2.85 -6.34
N ARG A 59 -14.56 2.55 -5.34
CA ARG A 59 -16.01 2.38 -5.49
C ARG A 59 -16.74 3.64 -5.07
N PRO A 60 -17.27 4.44 -6.02
CA PRO A 60 -17.88 5.73 -5.71
C PRO A 60 -19.07 5.64 -4.74
N LYS A 61 -19.89 4.59 -4.89
CA LYS A 61 -21.06 4.38 -4.02
C LYS A 61 -20.67 4.13 -2.57
N ASP A 62 -19.69 3.24 -2.36
CA ASP A 62 -19.25 2.82 -1.02
C ASP A 62 -18.15 3.71 -0.47
N ARG A 63 -17.59 4.59 -1.31
CA ARG A 63 -16.49 5.50 -0.98
C ARG A 63 -15.29 4.76 -0.37
N CYS A 64 -14.93 3.62 -0.95
CA CYS A 64 -13.81 2.82 -0.49
C CYS A 64 -12.85 2.52 -1.63
N ALA A 65 -11.58 2.29 -1.30
CA ALA A 65 -10.53 1.90 -2.24
C ALA A 65 -9.54 0.93 -1.57
N THR A 66 -8.83 0.19 -2.40
CA THR A 66 -7.71 -0.64 -1.98
C THR A 66 -6.41 0.14 -2.13
N ILE A 67 -5.53 0.05 -1.15
CA ILE A 67 -4.21 0.69 -1.17
C ILE A 67 -3.10 -0.35 -1.29
N GLY A 68 -2.03 -0.01 -1.98
CA GLY A 68 -0.83 -0.83 -2.00
C GLY A 68 0.43 -0.04 -2.32
N ILE A 69 1.54 -0.60 -1.89
CA ILE A 69 2.85 0.01 -1.99
C ILE A 69 3.91 -1.03 -2.36
N ALA A 70 4.84 -0.63 -3.21
CA ALA A 70 6.05 -1.38 -3.49
C ALA A 70 7.27 -0.48 -3.35
N LEU A 71 8.29 -0.96 -2.63
CA LEU A 71 9.58 -0.27 -2.45
C LEU A 71 10.72 -1.13 -2.98
N GLY A 72 11.74 -0.49 -3.51
CA GLY A 72 13.02 -1.14 -3.77
C GLY A 72 13.59 -1.72 -2.47
N ARG A 73 14.27 -2.88 -2.58
CA ARG A 73 14.77 -3.65 -1.42
C ARG A 73 15.67 -2.81 -0.52
N GLU A 74 16.52 -2.00 -1.12
CA GLU A 74 17.49 -1.13 -0.45
C GLU A 74 16.85 0.04 0.32
N TYR A 75 15.57 0.33 0.05
CA TYR A 75 14.84 1.44 0.69
C TYR A 75 13.89 1.00 1.80
N ILE A 76 13.79 -0.32 2.04
CA ILE A 76 12.93 -0.86 3.10
C ILE A 76 13.55 -0.59 4.47
N GLY A 77 12.69 -0.32 5.45
CA GLY A 77 13.11 -0.04 6.82
C GLY A 77 13.65 1.39 7.05
N ARG A 78 13.62 2.25 6.03
CA ARG A 78 14.09 3.64 6.11
C ARG A 78 12.97 4.68 6.32
N GLY A 79 11.74 4.25 6.58
CA GLY A 79 10.61 5.14 6.81
C GLY A 79 9.79 5.51 5.58
N TYR A 80 10.33 5.40 4.36
CA TYR A 80 9.64 5.79 3.12
C TYR A 80 8.25 5.17 2.96
N GLY A 81 8.10 3.88 3.32
CA GLY A 81 6.81 3.20 3.20
C GLY A 81 5.75 3.79 4.14
N THR A 82 6.12 4.05 5.39
CA THR A 82 5.18 4.65 6.36
C THR A 82 4.80 6.07 5.97
N ASP A 83 5.76 6.86 5.50
CA ASP A 83 5.54 8.23 5.09
C ASP A 83 4.62 8.29 3.86
N ALA A 84 4.95 7.53 2.81
CA ALA A 84 4.13 7.44 1.61
C ALA A 84 2.70 6.97 1.92
N MET A 85 2.53 5.97 2.80
CA MET A 85 1.22 5.50 3.23
C MET A 85 0.41 6.61 3.91
N ARG A 86 1.03 7.41 4.79
CA ARG A 86 0.35 8.54 5.45
C ARG A 86 -0.10 9.61 4.46
N VAL A 87 0.73 9.92 3.49
CA VAL A 87 0.41 10.90 2.44
C VAL A 87 -0.78 10.45 1.61
N ILE A 88 -0.75 9.22 1.08
CA ILE A 88 -1.80 8.72 0.18
C ILE A 88 -3.11 8.46 0.90
N VAL A 89 -3.08 7.98 2.15
CA VAL A 89 -4.28 7.84 3.00
C VAL A 89 -4.94 9.21 3.21
N GLY A 90 -4.12 10.22 3.54
CA GLY A 90 -4.62 11.60 3.68
C GLY A 90 -5.20 12.17 2.39
N TYR A 91 -4.60 11.87 1.25
CA TYR A 91 -5.11 12.25 -0.06
C TYR A 91 -6.46 11.57 -0.36
N GLY A 92 -6.55 10.27 -0.15
CA GLY A 92 -7.79 9.51 -0.36
C GLY A 92 -8.97 10.06 0.43
N PHE A 93 -8.76 10.44 1.68
CA PHE A 93 -9.83 11.00 2.51
C PHE A 93 -10.17 12.44 2.15
N ARG A 94 -9.17 13.30 1.92
CA ARG A 94 -9.43 14.74 1.71
C ARG A 94 -9.82 15.10 0.30
N GLU A 95 -9.15 14.50 -0.70
CA GLU A 95 -9.31 14.90 -2.10
C GLU A 95 -10.26 13.98 -2.86
N MET A 96 -10.22 12.66 -2.57
CA MET A 96 -11.14 11.71 -3.20
C MET A 96 -12.44 11.52 -2.42
N GLY A 97 -12.54 12.01 -1.19
CA GLY A 97 -13.72 11.87 -0.33
C GLY A 97 -14.01 10.41 0.05
N LEU A 98 -13.00 9.56 0.10
CA LEU A 98 -13.18 8.18 0.53
C LEU A 98 -13.63 8.12 2.00
N HIS A 99 -14.36 7.08 2.34
CA HIS A 99 -14.75 6.74 3.70
C HIS A 99 -13.86 5.65 4.29
N ARG A 100 -13.35 4.76 3.43
CA ARG A 100 -12.58 3.58 3.83
C ARG A 100 -11.43 3.32 2.88
N ILE A 101 -10.25 3.03 3.43
CA ILE A 101 -9.08 2.56 2.69
C ILE A 101 -8.64 1.24 3.30
N GLN A 102 -8.44 0.22 2.46
CA GLN A 102 -8.16 -1.13 2.91
C GLN A 102 -7.04 -1.80 2.12
N LEU A 103 -6.49 -2.88 2.67
CA LEU A 103 -5.54 -3.77 1.98
C LEU A 103 -5.58 -5.19 2.56
N GLY A 104 -5.07 -6.14 1.78
CA GLY A 104 -4.67 -7.45 2.26
C GLY A 104 -3.15 -7.55 2.31
N VAL A 105 -2.62 -8.26 3.31
CA VAL A 105 -1.17 -8.45 3.46
C VAL A 105 -0.86 -9.86 3.94
N ALA A 106 0.17 -10.46 3.33
CA ALA A 106 0.66 -11.76 3.74
C ALA A 106 1.26 -11.69 5.16
N PRO A 107 1.00 -12.67 6.04
CA PRO A 107 1.47 -12.66 7.44
C PRO A 107 3.00 -12.71 7.55
N PHE A 108 3.67 -13.22 6.53
CA PHE A 108 5.13 -13.24 6.45
C PHE A 108 5.76 -11.93 5.93
N ASN A 109 4.96 -10.84 5.85
CA ASN A 109 5.43 -9.48 5.62
C ASN A 109 5.28 -8.59 6.87
N PRO A 110 5.95 -8.89 7.98
CA PRO A 110 5.79 -8.14 9.22
C PRO A 110 6.26 -6.68 9.10
N ALA A 111 7.16 -6.38 8.18
CA ALA A 111 7.60 -5.00 7.94
C ALA A 111 6.48 -4.16 7.30
N GLY A 112 5.73 -4.76 6.35
CA GLY A 112 4.54 -4.13 5.76
C GLY A 112 3.46 -3.89 6.82
N ILE A 113 3.11 -4.91 7.59
CA ILE A 113 2.09 -4.80 8.64
C ILE A 113 2.42 -3.65 9.60
N ARG A 114 3.66 -3.58 10.11
CA ARG A 114 4.08 -2.47 10.99
C ARG A 114 4.03 -1.09 10.31
N ALA A 115 4.33 -1.01 9.02
CA ALA A 115 4.23 0.26 8.29
C ALA A 115 2.77 0.70 8.15
N TYR A 116 1.86 -0.23 7.90
CA TYR A 116 0.42 0.02 7.78
C TYR A 116 -0.19 0.44 9.12
N GLU A 117 0.15 -0.26 10.22
CA GLU A 117 -0.24 0.14 11.58
C GLU A 117 0.20 1.57 11.92
N LYS A 118 1.47 1.91 11.61
CA LYS A 118 2.02 3.27 11.81
C LYS A 118 1.33 4.32 10.93
N ALA A 119 0.78 3.93 9.79
CA ALA A 119 -0.01 4.81 8.93
C ALA A 119 -1.47 4.92 9.38
N GLY A 120 -1.87 4.12 10.36
CA GLY A 120 -3.19 4.22 10.98
C GLY A 120 -4.15 3.08 10.63
N LEU A 121 -3.73 2.11 9.81
CA LEU A 121 -4.56 0.96 9.52
C LEU A 121 -4.59 0.01 10.73
N VAL A 122 -5.71 -0.67 10.90
CA VAL A 122 -5.91 -1.69 11.94
C VAL A 122 -6.27 -3.02 11.29
N GLU A 123 -5.86 -4.13 11.91
CA GLU A 123 -6.31 -5.46 11.49
C GLU A 123 -7.80 -5.63 11.79
N GLU A 124 -8.58 -6.04 10.80
CA GLU A 124 -10.01 -6.29 10.93
C GLU A 124 -10.35 -7.79 10.98
N GLY A 125 -9.48 -8.60 10.45
CA GLY A 125 -9.68 -10.03 10.36
C GLY A 125 -8.71 -10.70 9.41
N ARG A 126 -9.00 -11.97 9.11
CA ARG A 126 -8.14 -12.78 8.23
C ARG A 126 -8.97 -13.60 7.27
N LEU A 127 -8.53 -13.65 6.03
CA LEU A 127 -9.03 -14.60 5.04
C LEU A 127 -8.25 -15.90 5.19
N ARG A 128 -8.93 -16.95 5.64
CA ARG A 128 -8.32 -18.25 5.86
C ARG A 128 -7.78 -18.85 4.56
N GLU A 129 -6.51 -19.28 4.59
CA GLU A 129 -5.85 -20.02 3.51
C GLU A 129 -5.97 -19.34 2.13
N SER A 130 -5.87 -18.00 2.08
CA SER A 130 -6.01 -17.23 0.83
C SER A 130 -4.68 -16.95 0.14
N VAL A 131 -3.55 -17.15 0.82
CA VAL A 131 -2.21 -16.91 0.27
C VAL A 131 -1.42 -18.21 0.21
N LEU A 132 -1.08 -18.64 -1.00
CA LEU A 132 -0.16 -19.76 -1.21
C LEU A 132 1.28 -19.23 -1.32
N HIS A 133 2.17 -19.70 -0.45
CA HIS A 133 3.59 -19.39 -0.52
C HIS A 133 4.44 -20.59 -0.13
N ASP A 134 5.44 -20.91 -0.96
CA ASP A 134 6.35 -22.06 -0.76
C ASP A 134 5.61 -23.37 -0.42
N GLY A 135 4.56 -23.66 -1.20
CA GLY A 135 3.73 -24.88 -1.06
C GLY A 135 2.85 -24.92 0.18
N ARG A 136 2.72 -23.82 0.94
CA ARG A 136 1.89 -23.71 2.15
C ARG A 136 0.85 -22.64 2.01
N TRP A 137 -0.33 -22.88 2.56
CA TRP A 137 -1.41 -21.91 2.66
C TRP A 137 -1.27 -21.06 3.93
N TYR A 138 -1.53 -19.77 3.79
CA TYR A 138 -1.49 -18.81 4.88
C TYR A 138 -2.77 -17.97 4.88
N ASP A 139 -3.17 -17.54 6.06
CA ASP A 139 -4.27 -16.59 6.21
C ASP A 139 -3.79 -15.18 5.83
N GLU A 140 -4.49 -14.52 4.92
CA GLU A 140 -4.22 -13.13 4.58
C GLU A 140 -4.77 -12.20 5.67
N VAL A 141 -3.95 -11.29 6.14
CA VAL A 141 -4.35 -10.27 7.11
C VAL A 141 -5.06 -9.13 6.39
N LEU A 142 -6.30 -8.86 6.74
CA LEU A 142 -7.06 -7.71 6.24
C LEU A 142 -6.85 -6.52 7.16
N MET A 143 -6.48 -5.38 6.60
CA MET A 143 -6.28 -4.14 7.35
C MET A 143 -7.02 -2.99 6.68
N SER A 144 -7.51 -2.05 7.49
CA SER A 144 -8.17 -0.85 6.99
C SER A 144 -8.00 0.35 7.90
N VAL A 145 -8.40 1.51 7.39
CA VAL A 145 -8.57 2.76 8.15
C VAL A 145 -9.81 3.48 7.65
N LEU A 146 -10.57 4.06 8.57
CA LEU A 146 -11.76 4.85 8.28
C LEU A 146 -11.47 6.36 8.40
N ASP A 147 -12.20 7.18 7.65
CA ASP A 147 -12.01 8.64 7.59
C ASP A 147 -12.08 9.31 8.96
N HIS A 148 -13.03 8.92 9.80
CA HIS A 148 -13.19 9.47 11.15
C HIS A 148 -12.07 9.01 12.11
N GLU A 149 -11.53 7.79 11.96
CA GLU A 149 -10.38 7.32 12.75
C GLU A 149 -9.12 8.09 12.38
N TRP A 150 -8.91 8.31 11.08
CA TRP A 150 -7.81 9.11 10.58
C TRP A 150 -7.92 10.58 11.06
N ALA A 151 -9.11 11.18 11.01
CA ALA A 151 -9.34 12.54 11.48
C ALA A 151 -9.09 12.67 12.99
N ALA A 152 -9.55 11.71 13.80
CA ALA A 152 -9.33 11.69 15.25
C ALA A 152 -7.84 11.67 15.62
N ARG A 153 -7.03 10.85 14.92
CA ARG A 153 -5.56 10.78 15.16
C ARG A 153 -4.84 12.09 14.84
N ARG A 154 -5.34 12.89 13.91
CA ARG A 154 -4.76 14.21 13.56
C ARG A 154 -5.13 15.31 14.55
N SER A 155 -6.23 15.14 15.27
CA SER A 155 -6.70 16.09 16.28
C SER A 155 -6.02 15.90 17.63
N LEU A 156 -5.30 14.78 17.83
CA LEU A 156 -4.47 14.60 19.01
C LEU A 156 -3.22 15.48 18.88
N PRO A 157 -2.83 16.23 19.94
CA PRO A 157 -1.56 16.94 19.95
C PRO A 157 -0.45 15.93 19.67
N ALA A 158 0.51 16.30 18.80
CA ALA A 158 1.70 15.48 18.61
C ALA A 158 2.33 15.25 19.98
N ASP A 159 2.49 13.99 20.38
CA ASP A 159 3.21 13.64 21.60
C ASP A 159 4.53 14.40 21.57
N THR A 160 4.65 15.37 22.43
CA THR A 160 5.91 16.09 22.66
C THR A 160 6.85 15.09 23.28
N PRO A 161 8.11 14.94 22.80
CA PRO A 161 9.07 13.96 23.27
C PRO A 161 9.43 14.11 24.73
#